data_465dc4f79de32a291d77dc6e00a19a37
#
_entry.id   465dc4f79de32a291d77dc6e00a19a37
#
_cell.length_a   1.000
_cell.length_b   1.000
_cell.length_c   1.000
_cell.angle_alpha   90.00
_cell.angle_beta   90.00
_cell.angle_gamma   90.00
#
_symmetry.space_group_name_H-M   'P 1'
#
loop_
_entity.id
_entity.type
_entity.pdbx_description
1 polymer ?
#
loop_
_entity_poly.entity_id
_entity_poly.type
_entity_poly.pdbx_seq_one_letter_code
_entity_poly.pdbx_strand_id
1 'polypeptide(L)'
;MSQGALRSESSIACPVVEAAGNTVRRRDIAGFSVTEAVYAAGVSLPNHCHADSYLTLVLSGSYCEKFSRREFTWKEGALHLLPAGERHENHFPIAARLLRVKIEPAAVKRLGDERARSLAEPREITGPLSRWLARRMLHEFMSQDDIAPLAMEGVLLEMLAESARSSDQTHSPDAPNWLRRVRETLEDCYLEAPGLAALAQMAGVHPVHLSREFHRYFHMTVGDYIRKRRIEHASELLSTSELTLAEVADICGFSDQSHFCALFRKHLGVTPAKFRNLSGASSPRRGTKLKAFV
;
A
#
# COMPACT_ATOMS: atom_id res chain seq x y z
N MET A 1 15.11 10.79 -57.52
CA MET A 1 13.86 11.40 -57.02
C MET A 1 13.05 10.29 -56.41
N SER A 2 13.01 10.19 -55.11
CA SER A 2 12.02 9.37 -54.43
C SER A 2 11.80 9.98 -53.04
N GLN A 3 10.63 10.60 -52.90
CA GLN A 3 10.19 11.26 -51.68
C GLN A 3 9.71 10.18 -50.72
N GLY A 4 10.44 9.96 -49.62
CA GLY A 4 9.98 9.21 -48.48
C GLY A 4 8.97 10.04 -47.68
N ALA A 5 7.71 9.69 -47.77
CA ALA A 5 6.65 10.26 -46.96
C ALA A 5 6.84 9.87 -45.48
N LEU A 6 7.22 10.83 -44.65
CA LEU A 6 7.11 10.75 -43.19
C LEU A 6 5.61 10.68 -42.85
N ARG A 7 5.16 9.51 -42.42
CA ARG A 7 3.87 9.36 -41.78
C ARG A 7 3.95 10.08 -40.42
N SER A 8 3.26 11.24 -40.37
CA SER A 8 2.97 11.88 -39.08
C SER A 8 2.03 10.96 -38.30
N GLU A 9 2.57 10.33 -37.22
CA GLU A 9 1.71 9.74 -36.21
C GLU A 9 0.90 10.87 -35.59
N SER A 10 -0.37 10.92 -35.95
CA SER A 10 -1.36 11.80 -35.33
C SER A 10 -1.46 11.39 -33.86
N SER A 11 -0.85 12.18 -33.00
CA SER A 11 -1.05 12.13 -31.56
C SER A 11 -2.55 12.40 -31.30
N ILE A 12 -3.35 11.35 -31.27
CA ILE A 12 -4.74 11.45 -30.80
C ILE A 12 -4.64 11.88 -29.34
N ALA A 13 -5.01 13.12 -29.05
CA ALA A 13 -5.06 13.64 -27.70
C ALA A 13 -5.94 12.70 -26.85
N CYS A 14 -5.38 12.19 -25.75
CA CYS A 14 -6.14 11.36 -24.83
C CYS A 14 -7.26 12.19 -24.22
N PRO A 15 -8.52 11.74 -24.23
CA PRO A 15 -9.59 12.46 -23.57
C PRO A 15 -9.27 12.51 -22.06
N VAL A 16 -9.13 13.71 -21.54
CA VAL A 16 -9.02 13.94 -20.10
C VAL A 16 -10.42 13.82 -19.51
N VAL A 17 -10.64 12.83 -18.67
CA VAL A 17 -11.94 12.58 -18.04
C VAL A 17 -11.83 12.89 -16.55
N GLU A 18 -12.69 13.76 -16.03
CA GLU A 18 -12.94 13.82 -14.60
C GLU A 18 -13.63 12.53 -14.16
N ALA A 19 -13.33 12.08 -12.93
CA ALA A 19 -13.70 10.77 -12.42
C ALA A 19 -15.15 10.40 -12.73
N ALA A 20 -15.36 9.46 -13.66
CA ALA A 20 -16.66 8.89 -13.95
C ALA A 20 -17.04 7.95 -12.79
N GLY A 21 -18.12 8.24 -12.09
CA GLY A 21 -18.69 7.49 -10.98
C GLY A 21 -19.68 8.39 -10.23
N ASN A 22 -20.67 7.79 -9.57
CA ASN A 22 -21.56 8.56 -8.72
C ASN A 22 -20.81 9.00 -7.47
N THR A 23 -20.50 10.30 -7.38
CA THR A 23 -19.89 10.89 -6.17
C THR A 23 -20.88 10.86 -5.03
N VAL A 24 -20.53 10.17 -3.95
CA VAL A 24 -21.32 10.10 -2.71
C VAL A 24 -20.97 11.23 -1.77
N ARG A 25 -19.66 11.53 -1.66
CA ARG A 25 -19.12 12.57 -0.79
C ARG A 25 -17.82 13.11 -1.36
N ARG A 26 -17.57 14.41 -1.16
CA ARG A 26 -16.32 15.07 -1.54
C ARG A 26 -15.87 16.04 -0.45
N ARG A 27 -14.56 16.12 -0.24
CA ARG A 27 -13.89 17.13 0.58
C ARG A 27 -12.65 17.64 -0.14
N ASP A 28 -12.54 18.95 -0.26
CA ASP A 28 -11.36 19.61 -0.81
C ASP A 28 -10.49 20.11 0.35
N ILE A 29 -9.21 19.81 0.30
CA ILE A 29 -8.17 20.15 1.29
C ILE A 29 -6.99 20.72 0.51
N ALA A 30 -6.15 21.54 1.13
CA ALA A 30 -5.01 22.23 0.52
C ALA A 30 -4.18 21.36 -0.45
N GLY A 31 -4.43 21.45 -1.76
CA GLY A 31 -3.75 20.68 -2.81
C GLY A 31 -4.24 19.25 -3.03
N PHE A 32 -5.36 18.87 -2.38
CA PHE A 32 -5.97 17.54 -2.51
C PHE A 32 -7.49 17.64 -2.63
N SER A 33 -8.10 16.70 -3.36
CA SER A 33 -9.54 16.50 -3.36
C SER A 33 -9.84 15.03 -3.07
N VAL A 34 -10.50 14.77 -1.96
CA VAL A 34 -10.89 13.41 -1.53
C VAL A 34 -12.33 13.17 -1.90
N THR A 35 -12.58 12.13 -2.69
CA THR A 35 -13.90 11.80 -3.23
C THR A 35 -14.22 10.33 -2.96
N GLU A 36 -15.38 10.09 -2.39
CA GLU A 36 -15.99 8.77 -2.36
C GLU A 36 -16.88 8.61 -3.59
N ALA A 37 -16.57 7.60 -4.42
CA ALA A 37 -17.29 7.30 -5.64
C ALA A 37 -17.77 5.86 -5.68
N VAL A 38 -18.97 5.64 -6.23
CA VAL A 38 -19.58 4.33 -6.44
C VAL A 38 -19.71 4.06 -7.92
N TYR A 39 -19.28 2.88 -8.34
CA TYR A 39 -19.40 2.37 -9.70
C TYR A 39 -20.33 1.16 -9.70
N ALA A 40 -21.30 1.15 -10.61
CA ALA A 40 -22.20 0.01 -10.78
C ALA A 40 -21.48 -1.17 -11.47
N ALA A 41 -21.98 -2.37 -11.24
CA ALA A 41 -21.53 -3.57 -11.96
C ALA A 41 -21.75 -3.39 -13.48
N GLY A 42 -20.82 -3.89 -14.29
CA GLY A 42 -20.85 -3.84 -15.75
C GLY A 42 -20.37 -2.51 -16.35
N VAL A 43 -20.05 -1.50 -15.53
CA VAL A 43 -19.50 -0.22 -16.04
C VAL A 43 -18.11 -0.43 -16.61
N SER A 44 -17.85 0.16 -17.77
CA SER A 44 -16.54 0.24 -18.39
C SER A 44 -16.24 1.67 -18.76
N LEU A 45 -15.04 2.13 -18.43
CA LEU A 45 -14.52 3.42 -18.83
C LEU A 45 -13.50 3.16 -19.95
N PRO A 46 -13.73 3.70 -21.17
CA PRO A 46 -12.81 3.49 -22.27
C PRO A 46 -11.48 4.19 -22.01
N ASN A 47 -10.50 3.96 -22.88
CA ASN A 47 -9.15 4.51 -22.73
C ASN A 47 -9.17 6.04 -22.54
N HIS A 48 -8.65 6.46 -21.39
CA HIS A 48 -8.60 7.87 -20.97
C HIS A 48 -7.36 8.14 -20.12
N CYS A 49 -7.15 9.37 -19.72
CA CYS A 49 -6.14 9.77 -18.74
C CYS A 49 -6.68 10.90 -17.84
N HIS A 50 -5.98 11.18 -16.78
CA HIS A 50 -6.29 12.26 -15.85
C HIS A 50 -5.17 13.33 -15.86
N ALA A 51 -5.55 14.60 -15.68
CA ALA A 51 -4.57 15.69 -15.55
C ALA A 51 -3.79 15.64 -14.24
N ASP A 52 -4.37 15.03 -13.20
CA ASP A 52 -3.81 14.92 -11.87
C ASP A 52 -3.49 13.46 -11.51
N SER A 53 -2.61 13.27 -10.55
CA SER A 53 -2.35 11.95 -9.97
C SER A 53 -3.45 11.58 -8.98
N TYR A 54 -3.71 10.27 -8.83
CA TYR A 54 -4.69 9.74 -7.89
C TYR A 54 -4.10 8.67 -6.98
N LEU A 55 -4.40 8.78 -5.69
CA LEU A 55 -4.35 7.64 -4.77
C LEU A 55 -5.77 7.09 -4.64
N THR A 56 -5.95 5.79 -4.88
CA THR A 56 -7.25 5.14 -4.80
C THR A 56 -7.22 3.99 -3.80
N LEU A 57 -8.13 4.02 -2.82
CA LEU A 57 -8.41 2.93 -1.91
C LEU A 57 -9.73 2.26 -2.31
N VAL A 58 -9.71 0.96 -2.53
CA VAL A 58 -10.92 0.16 -2.79
C VAL A 58 -11.61 -0.12 -1.46
N LEU A 59 -12.77 0.51 -1.22
CA LEU A 59 -13.54 0.35 0.02
C LEU A 59 -14.38 -0.92 0.02
N SER A 60 -14.91 -1.30 -1.16
CA SER A 60 -15.60 -2.58 -1.37
C SER A 60 -15.65 -2.94 -2.85
N GLY A 61 -15.85 -4.21 -3.16
CA GLY A 61 -15.90 -4.73 -4.52
C GLY A 61 -14.53 -4.91 -5.16
N SER A 62 -14.50 -4.89 -6.48
CA SER A 62 -13.26 -4.98 -7.25
C SER A 62 -13.42 -4.40 -8.64
N TYR A 63 -12.32 -4.02 -9.28
CA TYR A 63 -12.29 -3.61 -10.67
C TYR A 63 -10.96 -3.93 -11.34
N CYS A 64 -10.99 -4.04 -12.66
CA CYS A 64 -9.82 -4.22 -13.51
C CYS A 64 -9.40 -2.87 -14.08
N GLU A 65 -8.11 -2.59 -14.06
CA GLU A 65 -7.50 -1.40 -14.64
C GLU A 65 -6.40 -1.84 -15.60
N LYS A 66 -6.58 -1.50 -16.88
CA LYS A 66 -5.69 -1.93 -17.95
C LYS A 66 -4.89 -0.75 -18.48
N PHE A 67 -3.60 -0.92 -18.50
CA PHE A 67 -2.61 -0.04 -19.09
C PHE A 67 -2.08 -0.65 -20.38
N SER A 68 -1.28 0.09 -21.15
CA SER A 68 -0.75 -0.41 -22.43
C SER A 68 -0.01 -1.75 -22.36
N ARG A 69 0.66 -2.04 -21.24
CA ARG A 69 1.52 -3.23 -21.03
C ARG A 69 1.22 -4.02 -19.76
N ARG A 70 0.31 -3.56 -18.93
CA ARG A 70 0.01 -4.14 -17.63
C ARG A 70 -1.49 -4.09 -17.38
N GLU A 71 -1.99 -5.07 -16.66
CA GLU A 71 -3.37 -5.11 -16.18
C GLU A 71 -3.35 -5.43 -14.69
N PHE A 72 -4.14 -4.72 -13.92
CA PHE A 72 -4.27 -4.91 -12.49
C PHE A 72 -5.72 -5.23 -12.15
N THR A 73 -5.92 -6.12 -11.20
CA THR A 73 -7.22 -6.33 -10.57
C THR A 73 -7.15 -5.82 -9.13
N TRP A 74 -7.78 -4.69 -8.92
CA TRP A 74 -7.86 -4.05 -7.60
C TRP A 74 -9.03 -4.63 -6.82
N LYS A 75 -8.76 -5.17 -5.64
CA LYS A 75 -9.75 -5.77 -4.74
C LYS A 75 -9.92 -4.90 -3.50
N GLU A 76 -10.96 -5.18 -2.72
CA GLU A 76 -11.20 -4.53 -1.43
C GLU A 76 -9.92 -4.47 -0.57
N GLY A 77 -9.62 -3.29 -0.02
CA GLY A 77 -8.41 -3.01 0.74
C GLY A 77 -7.19 -2.63 -0.09
N ALA A 78 -7.22 -2.79 -1.42
CA ALA A 78 -6.12 -2.35 -2.28
C ALA A 78 -6.00 -0.82 -2.26
N LEU A 79 -4.76 -0.34 -2.08
CA LEU A 79 -4.38 1.06 -2.22
C LEU A 79 -3.40 1.15 -3.39
N HIS A 80 -3.69 2.00 -4.37
CA HIS A 80 -2.83 2.15 -5.54
C HIS A 80 -2.69 3.60 -5.98
N LEU A 81 -1.60 3.86 -6.68
CA LEU A 81 -1.26 5.14 -7.28
C LEU A 81 -1.48 5.06 -8.78
N LEU A 82 -2.16 6.07 -9.31
CA LEU A 82 -2.29 6.36 -10.74
C LEU A 82 -1.62 7.71 -11.03
N PRO A 83 -0.54 7.77 -11.80
CA PRO A 83 0.11 9.01 -12.18
C PRO A 83 -0.74 9.89 -13.11
N ALA A 84 -0.47 11.19 -13.07
CA ALA A 84 -1.00 12.14 -14.06
C ALA A 84 -0.57 11.75 -15.49
N GLY A 85 -1.48 11.86 -16.45
CA GLY A 85 -1.22 11.57 -17.86
C GLY A 85 -1.16 10.08 -18.23
N GLU A 86 -1.19 9.17 -17.27
CA GLU A 86 -1.16 7.72 -17.56
C GLU A 86 -2.46 7.26 -18.22
N ARG A 87 -2.34 6.63 -19.38
CA ARG A 87 -3.48 6.12 -20.15
C ARG A 87 -3.93 4.76 -19.65
N HIS A 88 -5.23 4.64 -19.38
CA HIS A 88 -5.80 3.41 -18.85
C HIS A 88 -7.29 3.25 -19.20
N GLU A 89 -7.77 2.03 -19.06
CA GLU A 89 -9.16 1.63 -19.15
C GLU A 89 -9.58 1.03 -17.82
N ASN A 90 -10.83 1.27 -17.39
CA ASN A 90 -11.36 0.63 -16.20
C ASN A 90 -12.56 -0.24 -16.56
N HIS A 91 -12.65 -1.42 -15.95
CA HIS A 91 -13.80 -2.31 -16.04
C HIS A 91 -14.23 -2.75 -14.65
N PHE A 92 -15.51 -2.58 -14.33
CA PHE A 92 -16.11 -2.93 -13.05
C PHE A 92 -17.01 -4.14 -13.19
N PRO A 93 -16.50 -5.39 -13.09
CA PRO A 93 -17.32 -6.61 -13.26
C PRO A 93 -18.37 -6.73 -12.16
N ILE A 94 -18.10 -6.20 -10.98
CA ILE A 94 -19.02 -6.07 -9.86
C ILE A 94 -19.04 -4.62 -9.38
N ALA A 95 -20.08 -4.23 -8.64
CA ALA A 95 -20.13 -2.90 -8.06
C ALA A 95 -18.92 -2.65 -7.15
N ALA A 96 -18.34 -1.46 -7.24
CA ALA A 96 -17.21 -1.07 -6.44
C ALA A 96 -17.41 0.32 -5.81
N ARG A 97 -16.90 0.48 -4.59
CA ARG A 97 -16.87 1.73 -3.86
C ARG A 97 -15.42 2.13 -3.61
N LEU A 98 -15.04 3.30 -4.04
CA LEU A 98 -13.68 3.78 -4.03
C LEU A 98 -13.56 5.07 -3.23
N LEU A 99 -12.50 5.21 -2.44
CA LEU A 99 -12.05 6.50 -1.92
C LEU A 99 -10.89 6.96 -2.81
N ARG A 100 -11.11 8.03 -3.54
CA ARG A 100 -10.14 8.59 -4.50
C ARG A 100 -9.60 9.90 -3.98
N VAL A 101 -8.29 10.01 -3.91
CA VAL A 101 -7.58 11.23 -3.54
C VAL A 101 -6.92 11.79 -4.80
N LYS A 102 -7.45 12.87 -5.30
CA LYS A 102 -6.80 13.67 -6.35
C LYS A 102 -5.66 14.46 -5.73
N ILE A 103 -4.48 14.40 -6.33
CA ILE A 103 -3.26 15.07 -5.87
C ILE A 103 -2.90 16.12 -6.91
N GLU A 104 -3.03 17.37 -6.55
CA GLU A 104 -2.67 18.48 -7.45
C GLU A 104 -1.15 18.56 -7.66
N PRO A 105 -0.69 19.03 -8.84
CA PRO A 105 0.74 19.14 -9.13
C PRO A 105 1.52 19.97 -8.10
N ALA A 106 0.88 20.95 -7.48
CA ALA A 106 1.49 21.74 -6.41
C ALA A 106 1.82 20.92 -5.16
N ALA A 107 0.98 19.95 -4.80
CA ALA A 107 1.23 19.04 -3.69
C ALA A 107 2.37 18.07 -4.02
N VAL A 108 2.45 17.56 -5.26
CA VAL A 108 3.55 16.72 -5.74
C VAL A 108 4.89 17.47 -5.68
N LYS A 109 4.93 18.75 -6.09
CA LYS A 109 6.12 19.58 -6.04
C LYS A 109 6.68 19.77 -4.62
N ARG A 110 5.85 19.72 -3.59
CA ARG A 110 6.29 19.77 -2.18
C ARG A 110 7.18 18.60 -1.78
N LEU A 111 7.15 17.47 -2.52
CA LEU A 111 8.01 16.33 -2.29
C LEU A 111 9.43 16.51 -2.84
N GLY A 112 9.64 17.48 -3.74
CA GLY A 112 10.87 17.66 -4.49
C GLY A 112 10.97 16.74 -5.71
N ASP A 113 11.74 17.17 -6.73
CA ASP A 113 11.76 16.53 -8.06
C ASP A 113 12.20 15.07 -8.04
N GLU A 114 13.14 14.70 -7.18
CA GLU A 114 13.62 13.34 -7.08
C GLU A 114 12.54 12.38 -6.55
N ARG A 115 11.80 12.81 -5.53
CA ARG A 115 10.71 12.02 -4.93
C ARG A 115 9.44 12.06 -5.77
N ALA A 116 9.21 13.11 -6.53
CA ALA A 116 8.11 13.19 -7.49
C ALA A 116 8.23 12.10 -8.58
N ARG A 117 9.45 11.69 -8.96
CA ARG A 117 9.68 10.57 -9.88
C ARG A 117 9.15 9.24 -9.34
N SER A 118 9.15 9.06 -8.04
CA SER A 118 8.60 7.85 -7.42
C SER A 118 7.08 7.73 -7.59
N LEU A 119 6.41 8.80 -7.96
CA LEU A 119 4.97 8.85 -8.26
C LEU A 119 4.69 8.75 -9.78
N ALA A 120 5.69 8.47 -10.61
CA ALA A 120 5.59 8.50 -12.07
C ALA A 120 5.09 7.18 -12.70
N GLU A 121 4.94 6.10 -11.93
CA GLU A 121 4.46 4.81 -12.44
C GLU A 121 3.24 4.31 -11.68
N PRO A 122 2.26 3.68 -12.39
CA PRO A 122 1.13 3.00 -11.75
C PRO A 122 1.62 1.84 -10.87
N ARG A 123 1.16 1.77 -9.63
CA ARG A 123 1.56 0.72 -8.71
C ARG A 123 0.61 0.53 -7.54
N GLU A 124 0.62 -0.65 -6.99
CA GLU A 124 0.05 -0.91 -5.68
C GLU A 124 0.96 -0.36 -4.58
N ILE A 125 0.35 0.26 -3.57
CA ILE A 125 1.04 0.72 -2.38
C ILE A 125 0.75 -0.30 -1.28
N THR A 126 1.72 -1.15 -1.03
CA THR A 126 1.60 -2.24 -0.07
C THR A 126 2.29 -1.89 1.25
N GLY A 127 1.91 -2.61 2.29
CA GLY A 127 2.52 -2.50 3.61
C GLY A 127 1.53 -2.13 4.70
N PRO A 128 1.84 -2.46 5.96
CA PRO A 128 0.94 -2.26 7.09
C PRO A 128 0.71 -0.77 7.40
N LEU A 129 1.75 0.05 7.27
CA LEU A 129 1.66 1.49 7.50
C LEU A 129 0.75 2.15 6.46
N SER A 130 0.92 1.81 5.18
CA SER A 130 0.10 2.36 4.09
C SER A 130 -1.37 1.98 4.25
N ARG A 131 -1.66 0.72 4.61
CA ARG A 131 -3.03 0.26 4.89
C ARG A 131 -3.63 0.96 6.12
N TRP A 132 -2.84 1.16 7.17
CA TRP A 132 -3.28 1.90 8.34
C TRP A 132 -3.59 3.37 8.02
N LEU A 133 -2.70 4.04 7.28
CA LEU A 133 -2.91 5.43 6.83
C LEU A 133 -4.16 5.55 5.95
N ALA A 134 -4.39 4.60 5.03
CA ALA A 134 -5.59 4.57 4.20
C ALA A 134 -6.87 4.47 5.04
N ARG A 135 -6.89 3.62 6.07
CA ARG A 135 -8.02 3.51 7.00
C ARG A 135 -8.20 4.75 7.87
N ARG A 136 -7.10 5.31 8.35
CA ARG A 136 -7.12 6.58 9.08
C ARG A 136 -7.68 7.69 8.20
N MET A 137 -7.28 7.76 6.92
CA MET A 137 -7.84 8.70 5.95
C MET A 137 -9.35 8.54 5.83
N LEU A 138 -9.85 7.30 5.68
CA LEU A 138 -11.28 7.05 5.63
C LEU A 138 -11.99 7.49 6.92
N HIS A 139 -11.40 7.23 8.09
CA HIS A 139 -11.97 7.67 9.38
C HIS A 139 -12.10 9.19 9.44
N GLU A 140 -11.04 9.94 9.13
CA GLU A 140 -11.04 11.41 9.12
C GLU A 140 -12.01 11.96 8.04
N PHE A 141 -12.05 11.32 6.87
CA PHE A 141 -12.97 11.70 5.80
C PHE A 141 -14.44 11.56 6.21
N MET A 142 -14.78 10.56 7.05
CA MET A 142 -16.11 10.34 7.57
C MET A 142 -16.44 11.22 8.79
N SER A 143 -15.44 11.76 9.48
CA SER A 143 -15.62 12.67 10.60
C SER A 143 -16.31 13.96 10.16
N GLN A 144 -17.08 14.59 11.04
CA GLN A 144 -17.79 15.85 10.76
C GLN A 144 -17.24 17.03 11.58
N ASP A 145 -16.10 16.82 12.27
CA ASP A 145 -15.50 17.89 13.06
C ASP A 145 -14.67 18.86 12.19
N ASP A 146 -14.43 20.04 12.71
CA ASP A 146 -13.71 21.13 12.02
C ASP A 146 -12.19 20.87 11.90
N ILE A 147 -11.67 19.90 12.62
CA ILE A 147 -10.25 19.53 12.62
C ILE A 147 -9.96 18.44 11.56
N ALA A 148 -10.99 17.70 11.13
CA ALA A 148 -10.84 16.62 10.16
C ALA A 148 -10.07 17.03 8.87
N PRO A 149 -10.27 18.21 8.25
CA PRO A 149 -9.51 18.60 7.07
C PRO A 149 -8.00 18.69 7.33
N LEU A 150 -7.60 19.23 8.48
CA LEU A 150 -6.19 19.33 8.87
C LEU A 150 -5.59 17.94 9.15
N ALA A 151 -6.34 17.07 9.84
CA ALA A 151 -5.93 15.70 10.09
C ALA A 151 -5.77 14.90 8.78
N MET A 152 -6.68 15.07 7.83
CA MET A 152 -6.63 14.48 6.49
C MET A 152 -5.38 14.95 5.73
N GLU A 153 -5.06 16.26 5.73
CA GLU A 153 -3.84 16.76 5.08
C GLU A 153 -2.59 16.09 5.66
N GLY A 154 -2.49 16.00 6.98
CA GLY A 154 -1.38 15.32 7.65
C GLY A 154 -1.23 13.86 7.22
N VAL A 155 -2.34 13.11 7.18
CA VAL A 155 -2.35 11.71 6.73
C VAL A 155 -1.95 11.58 5.27
N LEU A 156 -2.40 12.48 4.39
CA LEU A 156 -2.05 12.46 2.95
C LEU A 156 -0.57 12.73 2.73
N LEU A 157 0.01 13.69 3.44
CA LEU A 157 1.44 13.97 3.37
C LEU A 157 2.27 12.77 3.86
N GLU A 158 1.82 12.10 4.91
CA GLU A 158 2.45 10.88 5.42
C GLU A 158 2.34 9.71 4.41
N MET A 159 1.18 9.52 3.77
CA MET A 159 0.98 8.53 2.70
C MET A 159 1.91 8.78 1.51
N LEU A 160 2.05 10.02 1.08
CA LEU A 160 2.96 10.40 -0.01
C LEU A 160 4.42 10.16 0.36
N ALA A 161 4.83 10.51 1.59
CA ALA A 161 6.18 10.27 2.08
C ALA A 161 6.50 8.76 2.15
N GLU A 162 5.56 7.95 2.62
CA GLU A 162 5.72 6.49 2.66
C GLU A 162 5.75 5.88 1.26
N SER A 163 4.89 6.35 0.37
CA SER A 163 4.92 5.95 -1.04
C SER A 163 6.28 6.23 -1.69
N ALA A 164 6.87 7.40 -1.42
CA ALA A 164 8.20 7.75 -1.93
C ALA A 164 9.32 6.84 -1.35
N ARG A 165 9.25 6.49 -0.06
CA ARG A 165 10.20 5.55 0.56
C ARG A 165 10.07 4.13 0.03
N SER A 166 8.84 3.69 -0.24
CA SER A 166 8.57 2.32 -0.72
C SER A 166 9.05 2.12 -2.15
N SER A 167 9.12 3.16 -2.99
CA SER A 167 9.64 3.04 -4.35
C SER A 167 11.14 2.72 -4.38
N ASP A 168 11.90 3.22 -3.42
CA ASP A 168 13.33 2.90 -3.30
C ASP A 168 13.57 1.44 -2.87
N GLN A 169 12.58 0.81 -2.19
CA GLN A 169 12.73 -0.53 -1.65
C GLN A 169 12.27 -1.66 -2.59
N THR A 170 11.38 -1.39 -3.55
CA THR A 170 10.78 -2.42 -4.41
C THR A 170 11.49 -2.64 -5.75
N HIS A 171 12.28 -1.70 -6.20
CA HIS A 171 13.00 -1.80 -7.46
C HIS A 171 14.50 -1.64 -7.25
N SER A 172 15.17 -2.76 -6.97
CA SER A 172 16.56 -2.94 -7.35
C SER A 172 16.60 -3.91 -8.55
N PRO A 173 16.36 -3.41 -9.78
CA PRO A 173 16.40 -4.26 -10.98
C PRO A 173 17.74 -4.99 -11.12
N ASP A 174 18.78 -4.45 -10.50
CA ASP A 174 20.16 -4.93 -10.57
C ASP A 174 20.54 -5.89 -9.44
N ALA A 175 19.63 -6.25 -8.54
CA ALA A 175 19.95 -7.21 -7.48
C ALA A 175 20.33 -8.58 -8.11
N PRO A 176 21.47 -9.17 -7.72
CA PRO A 176 21.88 -10.47 -8.22
C PRO A 176 20.80 -11.55 -8.00
N ASN A 177 20.70 -12.51 -8.94
CA ASN A 177 19.68 -13.56 -8.89
C ASN A 177 19.67 -14.33 -7.55
N TRP A 178 20.85 -14.61 -7.00
CA TRP A 178 20.96 -15.29 -5.72
C TRP A 178 20.37 -14.46 -4.57
N LEU A 179 20.50 -13.14 -4.61
CA LEU A 179 19.98 -12.25 -3.58
C LEU A 179 18.45 -12.11 -3.69
N ARG A 180 17.91 -12.11 -4.91
CA ARG A 180 16.45 -12.16 -5.14
C ARG A 180 15.84 -13.45 -4.60
N ARG A 181 16.49 -14.61 -4.84
CA ARG A 181 16.05 -15.90 -4.26
C ARG A 181 16.04 -15.88 -2.73
N VAL A 182 17.07 -15.28 -2.10
CA VAL A 182 17.07 -15.13 -0.64
C VAL A 182 15.86 -14.32 -0.18
N ARG A 183 15.53 -13.22 -0.85
CA ARG A 183 14.35 -12.43 -0.53
C ARG A 183 13.05 -13.23 -0.71
N GLU A 184 12.88 -13.90 -1.83
CA GLU A 184 11.74 -14.77 -2.09
C GLU A 184 11.57 -15.84 -1.00
N THR A 185 12.66 -16.51 -0.63
CA THR A 185 12.65 -17.47 0.50
C THR A 185 12.18 -16.81 1.81
N LEU A 186 12.64 -15.57 2.09
CA LEU A 186 12.20 -14.85 3.29
C LEU A 186 10.73 -14.41 3.21
N GLU A 187 10.20 -14.14 2.02
CA GLU A 187 8.78 -13.85 1.80
C GLU A 187 7.91 -15.07 2.09
N ASP A 188 8.37 -16.26 1.72
CA ASP A 188 7.62 -17.50 1.88
C ASP A 188 7.68 -18.06 3.31
N CYS A 189 8.78 -17.86 4.02
CA CYS A 189 9.01 -18.51 5.31
C CYS A 189 9.43 -17.56 6.46
N TYR A 190 8.99 -16.28 6.45
CA TYR A 190 9.35 -15.28 7.47
C TYR A 190 8.92 -15.66 8.90
N LEU A 191 7.93 -16.53 9.08
CA LEU A 191 7.50 -17.01 10.41
C LEU A 191 8.58 -17.91 11.04
N GLU A 192 9.12 -18.82 10.24
CA GLU A 192 10.19 -19.75 10.61
C GLU A 192 11.45 -19.51 9.77
N ALA A 193 11.83 -18.24 9.64
CA ALA A 193 12.91 -17.84 8.75
C ALA A 193 14.23 -18.56 9.10
N PRO A 194 14.92 -19.12 8.09
CA PRO A 194 16.24 -19.68 8.27
C PRO A 194 17.22 -18.64 8.82
N GLY A 195 18.14 -19.05 9.68
CA GLY A 195 19.21 -18.17 10.15
C GLY A 195 20.10 -17.68 9.02
N LEU A 196 20.83 -16.58 9.26
CA LEU A 196 21.69 -15.93 8.25
C LEU A 196 22.69 -16.92 7.62
N ALA A 197 23.24 -17.84 8.41
CA ALA A 197 24.18 -18.86 7.93
C ALA A 197 23.53 -19.83 6.94
N ALA A 198 22.29 -20.30 7.24
CA ALA A 198 21.55 -21.18 6.35
C ALA A 198 21.16 -20.48 5.04
N LEU A 199 20.69 -19.23 5.12
CA LEU A 199 20.41 -18.41 3.92
C LEU A 199 21.65 -18.19 3.06
N ALA A 200 22.78 -17.93 3.67
CA ALA A 200 24.05 -17.77 2.96
C ALA A 200 24.50 -19.05 2.29
N GLN A 201 24.36 -20.19 2.96
CA GLN A 201 24.63 -21.52 2.41
C GLN A 201 23.74 -21.82 1.20
N MET A 202 22.43 -21.56 1.29
CA MET A 202 21.47 -21.71 0.17
C MET A 202 21.84 -20.82 -1.02
N ALA A 203 22.34 -19.64 -0.75
CA ALA A 203 22.76 -18.69 -1.79
C ALA A 203 24.17 -18.95 -2.35
N GLY A 204 24.93 -19.90 -1.78
CA GLY A 204 26.32 -20.18 -2.17
C GLY A 204 27.30 -19.05 -1.85
N VAL A 205 27.04 -18.26 -0.82
CA VAL A 205 27.86 -17.09 -0.44
C VAL A 205 28.25 -17.12 1.03
N HIS A 206 29.26 -16.31 1.40
CA HIS A 206 29.60 -16.16 2.82
C HIS A 206 28.55 -15.29 3.56
N PRO A 207 28.18 -15.58 4.83
CA PRO A 207 27.17 -14.83 5.61
C PRO A 207 27.41 -13.31 5.67
N VAL A 208 28.67 -12.90 5.82
CA VAL A 208 29.05 -11.47 5.82
C VAL A 208 28.79 -10.83 4.45
N HIS A 209 29.04 -11.53 3.36
CA HIS A 209 28.73 -11.06 2.00
C HIS A 209 27.22 -10.92 1.82
N LEU A 210 26.43 -11.95 2.21
CA LEU A 210 24.97 -11.87 2.19
C LEU A 210 24.47 -10.65 2.97
N SER A 211 24.91 -10.47 4.22
CA SER A 211 24.46 -9.35 5.06
C SER A 211 24.76 -7.99 4.43
N ARG A 212 25.97 -7.81 3.86
CA ARG A 212 26.38 -6.57 3.22
C ARG A 212 25.57 -6.28 1.95
N GLU A 213 25.45 -7.27 1.06
CA GLU A 213 24.72 -7.09 -0.20
C GLU A 213 23.19 -6.95 0.06
N PHE A 214 22.65 -7.67 1.03
CA PHE A 214 21.24 -7.50 1.41
C PHE A 214 20.96 -6.06 1.89
N HIS A 215 21.85 -5.53 2.74
CA HIS A 215 21.72 -4.14 3.19
C HIS A 215 21.93 -3.14 2.04
N ARG A 216 22.89 -3.42 1.14
CA ARG A 216 23.19 -2.56 -0.02
C ARG A 216 22.00 -2.43 -0.98
N TYR A 217 21.33 -3.56 -1.27
CA TYR A 217 20.23 -3.58 -2.25
C TYR A 217 18.85 -3.31 -1.64
N PHE A 218 18.62 -3.69 -0.40
CA PHE A 218 17.31 -3.55 0.26
C PHE A 218 17.28 -2.52 1.38
N HIS A 219 18.40 -1.82 1.63
CA HIS A 219 18.55 -0.76 2.64
C HIS A 219 18.14 -1.16 4.05
N MET A 220 18.13 -2.46 4.36
CA MET A 220 17.81 -3.01 5.68
C MET A 220 18.55 -4.32 5.93
N THR A 221 18.67 -4.72 7.19
CA THR A 221 19.25 -6.04 7.52
C THR A 221 18.24 -7.15 7.24
N VAL A 222 18.72 -8.39 7.06
CA VAL A 222 17.88 -9.60 6.95
C VAL A 222 16.92 -9.71 8.15
N GLY A 223 17.42 -9.44 9.36
CA GLY A 223 16.60 -9.47 10.56
C GLY A 223 15.51 -8.39 10.59
N ASP A 224 15.79 -7.17 10.08
CA ASP A 224 14.78 -6.12 9.96
C ASP A 224 13.72 -6.47 8.93
N TYR A 225 14.13 -7.11 7.83
CA TYR A 225 13.21 -7.60 6.80
C TYR A 225 12.22 -8.62 7.37
N ILE A 226 12.72 -9.62 8.10
CA ILE A 226 11.88 -10.62 8.77
C ILE A 226 10.92 -9.95 9.75
N ARG A 227 11.42 -9.04 10.60
CA ARG A 227 10.58 -8.29 11.55
C ARG A 227 9.50 -7.48 10.84
N LYS A 228 9.83 -6.82 9.74
CA LYS A 228 8.87 -6.08 8.91
C LYS A 228 7.76 -7.01 8.41
N ARG A 229 8.09 -8.18 7.84
CA ARG A 229 7.11 -9.16 7.33
C ARG A 229 6.19 -9.69 8.46
N ARG A 230 6.75 -9.98 9.64
CA ARG A 230 5.98 -10.39 10.82
C ARG A 230 5.02 -9.30 11.30
N ILE A 231 5.44 -8.04 11.30
CA ILE A 231 4.56 -6.89 11.64
C ILE A 231 3.46 -6.71 10.58
N GLU A 232 3.76 -6.93 9.30
CA GLU A 232 2.77 -6.90 8.23
C GLU A 232 1.67 -7.94 8.45
N HIS A 233 2.05 -9.18 8.71
CA HIS A 233 1.11 -10.26 9.03
C HIS A 233 0.31 -9.97 10.31
N ALA A 234 0.98 -9.50 11.38
CA ALA A 234 0.29 -9.11 12.60
C ALA A 234 -0.75 -8.02 12.36
N SER A 235 -0.46 -7.05 11.48
CA SER A 235 -1.40 -5.99 11.11
C SER A 235 -2.64 -6.51 10.39
N GLU A 236 -2.48 -7.52 9.53
CA GLU A 236 -3.59 -8.22 8.88
C GLU A 236 -4.48 -8.94 9.91
N LEU A 237 -3.87 -9.74 10.78
CA LEU A 237 -4.60 -10.44 11.84
C LEU A 237 -5.32 -9.48 12.77
N LEU A 238 -4.69 -8.37 13.19
CA LEU A 238 -5.33 -7.34 14.02
C LEU A 238 -6.52 -6.69 13.34
N SER A 239 -6.53 -6.63 11.99
CA SER A 239 -7.58 -5.99 11.21
C SER A 239 -8.73 -6.91 10.86
N THR A 240 -8.50 -8.23 10.82
CA THR A 240 -9.44 -9.22 10.26
C THR A 240 -9.92 -10.25 11.27
N SER A 241 -9.34 -10.28 12.47
CA SER A 241 -9.65 -11.30 13.48
C SER A 241 -9.88 -10.70 14.87
N GLU A 242 -10.53 -11.48 15.73
CA GLU A 242 -10.73 -11.18 17.16
C GLU A 242 -9.64 -11.81 18.06
N LEU A 243 -8.53 -12.30 17.49
CA LEU A 243 -7.42 -12.88 18.25
C LEU A 243 -6.89 -11.91 19.29
N THR A 244 -6.51 -12.40 20.46
CA THR A 244 -5.83 -11.60 21.49
C THR A 244 -4.45 -11.14 21.01
N LEU A 245 -3.88 -10.11 21.63
CA LEU A 245 -2.54 -9.65 21.27
C LEU A 245 -1.46 -10.71 21.53
N ALA A 246 -1.68 -11.60 22.52
CA ALA A 246 -0.79 -12.71 22.80
C ALA A 246 -0.83 -13.77 21.69
N GLU A 247 -2.03 -14.14 21.23
CA GLU A 247 -2.20 -15.07 20.10
C GLU A 247 -1.62 -14.51 18.81
N VAL A 248 -1.84 -13.22 18.52
CA VAL A 248 -1.22 -12.56 17.34
C VAL A 248 0.30 -12.57 17.43
N ALA A 249 0.86 -12.31 18.63
CA ALA A 249 2.31 -12.37 18.84
C ALA A 249 2.88 -13.77 18.57
N ASP A 250 2.23 -14.80 19.09
CA ASP A 250 2.63 -16.21 18.91
C ASP A 250 2.54 -16.63 17.43
N ILE A 251 1.40 -16.41 16.77
CA ILE A 251 1.19 -16.74 15.35
C ILE A 251 2.21 -16.02 14.45
N CYS A 252 2.59 -14.78 14.79
CA CYS A 252 3.55 -14.01 14.00
C CYS A 252 5.01 -14.29 14.37
N GLY A 253 5.30 -15.26 15.25
CA GLY A 253 6.64 -15.70 15.59
C GLY A 253 7.43 -14.71 16.46
N PHE A 254 6.74 -13.94 17.32
CA PHE A 254 7.38 -13.12 18.34
C PHE A 254 7.57 -13.94 19.63
N SER A 255 8.64 -13.65 20.36
CA SER A 255 8.96 -14.36 21.62
C SER A 255 7.89 -14.19 22.71
N ASP A 256 7.24 -13.03 22.74
CA ASP A 256 6.20 -12.68 23.69
C ASP A 256 5.41 -11.45 23.24
N GLN A 257 4.27 -11.19 23.89
CA GLN A 257 3.40 -10.05 23.60
C GLN A 257 4.10 -8.69 23.80
N SER A 258 4.98 -8.56 24.80
CA SER A 258 5.65 -7.29 25.12
C SER A 258 6.63 -6.92 24.02
N HIS A 259 7.44 -7.89 23.56
CA HIS A 259 8.34 -7.74 22.42
C HIS A 259 7.57 -7.38 21.14
N PHE A 260 6.48 -8.08 20.87
CA PHE A 260 5.57 -7.75 19.76
C PHE A 260 5.08 -6.31 19.84
N CYS A 261 4.48 -5.90 20.97
CA CYS A 261 3.93 -4.55 21.14
C CYS A 261 4.98 -3.45 20.96
N ALA A 262 6.20 -3.66 21.49
CA ALA A 262 7.30 -2.72 21.34
C ALA A 262 7.74 -2.56 19.88
N LEU A 263 7.95 -3.68 19.18
CA LEU A 263 8.32 -3.67 17.76
C LEU A 263 7.21 -3.12 16.87
N PHE A 264 5.96 -3.50 17.11
CA PHE A 264 4.81 -2.99 16.37
C PHE A 264 4.72 -1.46 16.50
N ARG A 265 4.82 -0.93 17.72
CA ARG A 265 4.85 0.51 17.95
C ARG A 265 6.06 1.19 17.30
N LYS A 266 7.23 0.56 17.33
CA LYS A 266 8.43 1.10 16.67
C LYS A 266 8.25 1.20 15.15
N HIS A 267 7.60 0.20 14.52
CA HIS A 267 7.42 0.17 13.07
C HIS A 267 6.23 1.01 12.56
N LEU A 268 5.14 1.08 13.33
CA LEU A 268 3.89 1.72 12.89
C LEU A 268 3.53 2.99 13.67
N GLY A 269 4.34 3.39 14.64
CA GLY A 269 4.10 4.58 15.46
C GLY A 269 2.92 4.46 16.44
N VAL A 270 2.13 3.39 16.37
CA VAL A 270 0.94 3.15 17.20
C VAL A 270 0.98 1.79 17.86
N THR A 271 0.29 1.64 19.00
CA THR A 271 0.19 0.33 19.66
C THR A 271 -0.73 -0.61 18.89
N PRO A 272 -0.54 -1.96 18.99
CA PRO A 272 -1.43 -2.94 18.36
C PRO A 272 -2.91 -2.76 18.73
N ALA A 273 -3.20 -2.44 20.00
CA ALA A 273 -4.57 -2.18 20.46
C ALA A 273 -5.19 -0.95 19.78
N LYS A 274 -4.44 0.16 19.69
CA LYS A 274 -4.88 1.37 18.97
C LYS A 274 -5.07 1.08 17.48
N PHE A 275 -4.16 0.32 16.88
CA PHE A 275 -4.25 -0.09 15.47
C PHE A 275 -5.54 -0.90 15.22
N ARG A 276 -5.87 -1.89 16.06
CA ARG A 276 -7.10 -2.69 15.98
C ARG A 276 -8.35 -1.81 16.04
N ASN A 277 -8.41 -0.90 17.02
CA ASN A 277 -9.57 0.00 17.18
C ASN A 277 -9.79 0.88 15.95
N LEU A 278 -8.71 1.41 15.36
CA LEU A 278 -8.75 2.21 14.13
C LEU A 278 -9.09 1.37 12.88
N SER A 279 -8.81 0.07 12.92
CA SER A 279 -9.13 -0.86 11.84
C SER A 279 -10.60 -1.31 11.84
N GLY A 280 -11.38 -0.94 12.85
CA GLY A 280 -12.80 -1.32 12.97
C GLY A 280 -13.01 -2.80 13.34
N ALA A 281 -11.95 -3.56 13.62
CA ALA A 281 -12.07 -4.90 14.14
C ALA A 281 -12.53 -4.85 15.61
N SER A 282 -13.53 -5.67 15.97
CA SER A 282 -14.02 -5.77 17.34
C SER A 282 -12.90 -6.21 18.27
N SER A 283 -12.78 -5.57 19.44
CA SER A 283 -11.88 -6.09 20.49
C SER A 283 -12.39 -7.44 20.96
N PRO A 284 -11.49 -8.42 21.19
CA PRO A 284 -11.89 -9.72 21.72
C PRO A 284 -12.67 -9.50 23.02
N ARG A 285 -13.85 -10.08 23.12
CA ARG A 285 -14.63 -10.06 24.37
C ARG A 285 -13.75 -10.68 25.44
N ARG A 286 -13.47 -9.94 26.53
CA ARG A 286 -12.77 -10.49 27.69
C ARG A 286 -13.52 -11.74 28.11
N GLY A 287 -12.89 -12.91 27.91
CA GLY A 287 -13.47 -14.19 28.23
C GLY A 287 -13.95 -14.19 29.68
N THR A 288 -15.24 -14.36 29.88
CA THR A 288 -15.82 -14.73 31.16
C THR A 288 -15.14 -16.05 31.55
N LYS A 289 -14.30 -16.01 32.58
CA LYS A 289 -13.76 -17.22 33.17
C LYS A 289 -14.95 -18.12 33.52
N LEU A 290 -15.13 -19.20 32.76
CA LEU A 290 -16.00 -20.29 33.18
C LEU A 290 -15.45 -20.79 34.54
N LYS A 291 -16.13 -20.42 35.63
CA LYS A 291 -15.95 -21.09 36.89
C LYS A 291 -16.40 -22.52 36.66
N ALA A 292 -15.42 -23.44 36.73
CA ALA A 292 -15.70 -24.84 36.82
C ALA A 292 -16.49 -25.03 38.14
N PHE A 293 -17.75 -25.44 38.03
CA PHE A 293 -18.48 -26.04 39.14
C PHE A 293 -18.05 -27.52 39.19
N VAL A 294 -17.44 -27.85 40.31
CA VAL A 294 -17.26 -29.22 40.82
C VAL A 294 -18.60 -29.81 41.19
#